data_803d9fb340b56df342bf587c403fbc03
#
_entry.id   803d9fb340b56df342bf587c403fbc03
#
_cell.length_a   1.000
_cell.length_b   1.000
_cell.length_c   1.000
_cell.angle_alpha   90.00
_cell.angle_beta   90.00
_cell.angle_gamma   90.00
#
_symmetry.space_group_name_H-M   'P 1'
#
loop_
_entity.id
_entity.type
_entity.pdbx_description
1 polymer ?
#
loop_
_entity_poly.entity_id
_entity_poly.type
_entity_poly.pdbx_seq_one_letter_code
_entity_poly.pdbx_strand_id
1 'polypeptide(L)'
;MAEYSKVLSRLQMQCSKREYCSRDIMQKALKAMEGDAEAAGRILEELRKDRFVDDLRYAAAFAREKSRLTGWGPVKISFALAAKGIDRDTVREAIGEIDDADAFRRMKSVLLAKWKFLRDDPQGRFKLLKFGLSRGYEYDV
;
A
#
# COMPACT_ATOMS: atom_id res chain seq x y z
N MET A 1 20.00 4.36 -27.50
CA MET A 1 20.33 3.49 -26.36
C MET A 1 20.27 4.26 -25.05
N ALA A 2 19.61 3.73 -24.06
CA ALA A 2 19.48 4.41 -22.77
C ALA A 2 20.81 4.28 -21.99
N GLU A 3 21.24 5.38 -21.37
CA GLU A 3 22.42 5.39 -20.53
C GLU A 3 22.05 5.03 -19.10
N TYR A 4 22.76 4.06 -18.53
CA TYR A 4 22.54 3.55 -17.18
C TYR A 4 22.54 4.70 -16.14
N SER A 5 23.55 5.55 -16.17
CA SER A 5 23.68 6.63 -15.18
C SER A 5 22.54 7.64 -15.26
N LYS A 6 22.04 7.92 -16.45
CA LYS A 6 20.90 8.84 -16.64
C LYS A 6 19.62 8.25 -16.12
N VAL A 7 19.39 6.95 -16.38
CA VAL A 7 18.21 6.25 -15.89
C VAL A 7 18.24 6.20 -14.37
N LEU A 8 19.39 5.84 -13.79
CA LEU A 8 19.57 5.79 -12.34
C LEU A 8 19.26 7.14 -11.71
N SER A 9 19.83 8.23 -12.24
CA SER A 9 19.60 9.60 -11.71
C SER A 9 18.14 10.01 -11.80
N ARG A 10 17.47 9.67 -12.89
CA ARG A 10 16.05 9.97 -13.08
C ARG A 10 15.18 9.28 -12.04
N LEU A 11 15.46 8.00 -11.81
CA LEU A 11 14.70 7.22 -10.83
C LEU A 11 15.00 7.67 -9.39
N GLN A 12 16.23 8.04 -9.08
CA GLN A 12 16.55 8.66 -7.79
C GLN A 12 15.71 9.90 -7.55
N MET A 13 15.60 10.76 -8.56
CA MET A 13 14.78 11.97 -8.46
C MET A 13 13.30 11.62 -8.23
N GLN A 14 12.76 10.66 -8.97
CA GLN A 14 11.37 10.24 -8.78
C GLN A 14 11.14 9.72 -7.36
N CYS A 15 12.04 8.87 -6.87
CA CYS A 15 11.95 8.31 -5.52
C CYS A 15 12.07 9.36 -4.42
N SER A 16 12.76 10.48 -4.69
CA SER A 16 12.85 11.57 -3.73
C SER A 16 11.55 12.35 -3.59
N LYS A 17 10.66 12.24 -4.56
CA LYS A 17 9.38 12.95 -4.57
C LYS A 17 8.24 12.16 -3.94
N ARG A 18 8.29 10.83 -4.01
CA ARG A 18 7.29 9.95 -3.44
C ARG A 18 7.85 8.54 -3.26
N GLU A 19 7.16 7.73 -2.46
CA GLU A 19 7.54 6.33 -2.28
C GLU A 19 7.14 5.50 -3.50
N TYR A 20 8.00 4.57 -3.86
CA TYR A 20 7.74 3.54 -4.88
C TYR A 20 8.14 2.19 -4.32
N CYS A 21 7.36 1.15 -4.64
CA CYS A 21 7.74 -0.22 -4.27
C CYS A 21 8.75 -0.78 -5.27
N SER A 22 9.46 -1.85 -4.86
CA SER A 22 10.48 -2.48 -5.69
C SER A 22 9.95 -2.92 -7.05
N ARG A 23 8.74 -3.51 -7.09
CA ARG A 23 8.13 -3.96 -8.35
C ARG A 23 7.92 -2.81 -9.33
N ASP A 24 7.36 -1.69 -8.85
CA ASP A 24 7.09 -0.54 -9.71
C ASP A 24 8.38 0.06 -10.25
N ILE A 25 9.42 0.14 -9.42
CA ILE A 25 10.73 0.63 -9.88
C ILE A 25 11.36 -0.34 -10.87
N MET A 26 11.25 -1.65 -10.64
CA MET A 26 11.77 -2.64 -11.59
C MET A 26 11.10 -2.50 -12.95
N GLN A 27 9.78 -2.30 -12.98
CA GLN A 27 9.05 -2.07 -14.22
C GLN A 27 9.51 -0.80 -14.94
N LYS A 28 9.71 0.30 -14.20
CA LYS A 28 10.20 1.54 -14.76
C LYS A 28 11.63 1.38 -15.30
N ALA A 29 12.48 0.69 -14.57
CA ALA A 29 13.87 0.45 -14.99
C ALA A 29 13.93 -0.44 -16.22
N LEU A 30 13.13 -1.51 -16.28
CA LEU A 30 13.06 -2.38 -17.46
C LEU A 30 12.66 -1.60 -18.71
N LYS A 31 11.63 -0.76 -18.59
CA LYS A 31 11.17 0.05 -19.70
C LYS A 31 12.25 1.04 -20.16
N ALA A 32 12.90 1.71 -19.20
CA ALA A 32 13.92 2.71 -19.51
C ALA A 32 15.20 2.08 -20.09
N MET A 33 15.51 0.85 -19.68
CA MET A 33 16.68 0.10 -20.20
C MET A 33 16.32 -0.82 -21.36
N GLU A 34 15.18 -0.58 -22.01
CA GLU A 34 14.75 -1.27 -23.22
C GLU A 34 14.65 -2.79 -23.06
N GLY A 35 14.23 -3.25 -21.89
CA GLY A 35 14.04 -4.66 -21.57
C GLY A 35 15.27 -5.39 -21.05
N ASP A 36 16.37 -4.67 -20.83
CA ASP A 36 17.58 -5.24 -20.26
C ASP A 36 17.36 -5.52 -18.75
N ALA A 37 17.00 -6.76 -18.44
CA ALA A 37 16.67 -7.16 -17.07
C ALA A 37 17.86 -7.09 -16.13
N GLU A 38 19.06 -7.37 -16.64
CA GLU A 38 20.28 -7.32 -15.81
C GLU A 38 20.59 -5.88 -15.40
N ALA A 39 20.54 -4.93 -16.35
CA ALA A 39 20.76 -3.53 -16.06
C ALA A 39 19.68 -2.98 -15.12
N ALA A 40 18.42 -3.34 -15.38
CA ALA A 40 17.30 -2.91 -14.52
C ALA A 40 17.44 -3.43 -13.09
N GLY A 41 17.86 -4.70 -12.95
CA GLY A 41 18.11 -5.30 -11.64
C GLY A 41 19.21 -4.61 -10.86
N ARG A 42 20.28 -4.20 -11.53
CA ARG A 42 21.39 -3.46 -10.91
C ARG A 42 20.93 -2.08 -10.46
N ILE A 43 20.10 -1.39 -11.27
CA ILE A 43 19.53 -0.10 -10.88
C ILE A 43 18.68 -0.25 -9.63
N LEU A 44 17.81 -1.25 -9.58
CA LEU A 44 16.99 -1.51 -8.40
C LEU A 44 17.84 -1.75 -7.16
N GLU A 45 18.88 -2.58 -7.27
CA GLU A 45 19.76 -2.87 -6.14
C GLU A 45 20.50 -1.63 -5.64
N GLU A 46 20.95 -0.76 -6.54
CA GLU A 46 21.57 0.51 -6.13
C GLU A 46 20.59 1.41 -5.41
N LEU A 47 19.36 1.52 -5.92
CA LEU A 47 18.32 2.34 -5.27
C LEU A 47 17.95 1.79 -3.89
N ARG A 48 17.92 0.46 -3.75
CA ARG A 48 17.65 -0.17 -2.45
C ARG A 48 18.81 0.06 -1.47
N LYS A 49 20.03 -0.11 -1.93
CA LYS A 49 21.24 0.07 -1.11
C LYS A 49 21.31 1.50 -0.57
N ASP A 50 20.99 2.47 -1.38
CA ASP A 50 21.04 3.89 -1.02
C ASP A 50 19.72 4.39 -0.41
N ARG A 51 18.78 3.46 -0.15
CA ARG A 51 17.50 3.71 0.51
C ARG A 51 16.56 4.65 -0.25
N PHE A 52 16.72 4.78 -1.54
CA PHE A 52 15.72 5.42 -2.38
C PHE A 52 14.47 4.53 -2.52
N VAL A 53 14.65 3.22 -2.46
CA VAL A 53 13.58 2.22 -2.48
C VAL A 53 13.66 1.40 -1.21
N ASP A 54 12.55 1.34 -0.47
CA ASP A 54 12.42 0.59 0.78
C ASP A 54 10.97 0.11 0.87
N ASP A 55 10.75 -1.19 0.65
CA ASP A 55 9.39 -1.74 0.59
C ASP A 55 8.65 -1.64 1.92
N LEU A 56 9.35 -1.73 3.05
CA LEU A 56 8.72 -1.52 4.35
C LEU A 56 8.23 -0.08 4.51
N ARG A 57 9.08 0.88 4.15
CA ARG A 57 8.72 2.30 4.20
C ARG A 57 7.55 2.61 3.26
N TYR A 58 7.57 2.04 2.05
CA TYR A 58 6.46 2.15 1.10
C TYR A 58 5.18 1.58 1.70
N ALA A 59 5.25 0.36 2.23
CA ALA A 59 4.09 -0.33 2.78
C ALA A 59 3.51 0.41 3.98
N ALA A 60 4.36 0.93 4.86
CA ALA A 60 3.93 1.70 6.04
C ALA A 60 3.22 2.99 5.63
N ALA A 61 3.77 3.73 4.66
CA ALA A 61 3.15 4.95 4.14
C ALA A 61 1.82 4.65 3.47
N PHE A 62 1.75 3.59 2.66
CA PHE A 62 0.53 3.14 2.00
C PHE A 62 -0.55 2.79 3.04
N ALA A 63 -0.18 2.00 4.05
CA ALA A 63 -1.11 1.57 5.09
C ALA A 63 -1.68 2.75 5.87
N ARG A 64 -0.82 3.70 6.27
CA ARG A 64 -1.26 4.92 6.96
C ARG A 64 -2.23 5.72 6.11
N GLU A 65 -1.88 5.94 4.85
CA GLU A 65 -2.70 6.75 3.95
C GLU A 65 -4.06 6.12 3.71
N LYS A 66 -4.10 4.81 3.40
CA LYS A 66 -5.37 4.12 3.15
C LYS A 66 -6.23 4.04 4.40
N SER A 67 -5.64 3.82 5.55
CA SER A 67 -6.36 3.82 6.83
C SER A 67 -6.95 5.20 7.15
N ARG A 68 -6.15 6.26 6.99
CA ARG A 68 -6.55 7.61 7.39
C ARG A 68 -7.47 8.30 6.39
N LEU A 69 -7.17 8.20 5.09
CA LEU A 69 -7.89 8.95 4.07
C LEU A 69 -9.06 8.19 3.47
N THR A 70 -8.96 6.87 3.35
CA THR A 70 -10.00 6.07 2.72
C THR A 70 -10.74 5.16 3.69
N GLY A 71 -10.28 5.06 4.94
CA GLY A 71 -10.92 4.23 5.96
C GLY A 71 -10.80 2.74 5.71
N TRP A 72 -9.79 2.29 4.94
CA TRP A 72 -9.59 0.86 4.71
C TRP A 72 -9.14 0.16 5.99
N GLY A 73 -9.66 -1.06 6.21
CA GLY A 73 -9.19 -1.94 7.28
C GLY A 73 -7.98 -2.77 6.87
N PRO A 74 -7.39 -3.52 7.83
CA PRO A 74 -6.13 -4.24 7.59
C PRO A 74 -6.22 -5.31 6.51
N VAL A 75 -7.35 -5.99 6.36
CA VAL A 75 -7.51 -7.05 5.35
C VAL A 75 -7.38 -6.48 3.95
N LYS A 76 -8.05 -5.37 3.67
CA LYS A 76 -8.01 -4.73 2.36
C LYS A 76 -6.62 -4.15 2.06
N ILE A 77 -5.99 -3.54 3.06
CA ILE A 77 -4.62 -3.00 2.94
C ILE A 77 -3.64 -4.13 2.65
N SER A 78 -3.72 -5.24 3.39
CA SER A 78 -2.86 -6.41 3.18
C SER A 78 -2.98 -6.96 1.77
N PHE A 79 -4.20 -7.09 1.27
CA PHE A 79 -4.46 -7.61 -0.06
C PHE A 79 -3.85 -6.70 -1.13
N ALA A 80 -4.04 -5.39 -0.98
CA ALA A 80 -3.49 -4.42 -1.94
C ALA A 80 -1.96 -4.43 -1.96
N LEU A 81 -1.32 -4.52 -0.78
CA LEU A 81 0.13 -4.58 -0.69
C LEU A 81 0.69 -5.89 -1.27
N ALA A 82 0.01 -7.01 -1.02
CA ALA A 82 0.40 -8.30 -1.61
C ALA A 82 0.32 -8.24 -3.14
N ALA A 83 -0.68 -7.55 -3.69
CA ALA A 83 -0.83 -7.37 -5.13
C ALA A 83 0.31 -6.54 -5.72
N LYS A 84 0.98 -5.72 -4.92
CA LYS A 84 2.18 -4.97 -5.32
C LYS A 84 3.46 -5.79 -5.21
N GLY A 85 3.37 -7.06 -4.82
CA GLY A 85 4.51 -7.94 -4.71
C GLY A 85 5.30 -7.80 -3.43
N ILE A 86 4.74 -7.13 -2.42
CA ILE A 86 5.40 -6.97 -1.12
C ILE A 86 5.20 -8.25 -0.31
N ASP A 87 6.27 -8.74 0.33
CA ASP A 87 6.21 -10.00 1.04
C ASP A 87 5.36 -9.91 2.32
N ARG A 88 4.91 -11.08 2.78
CA ARG A 88 3.97 -11.19 3.89
C ARG A 88 4.50 -10.55 5.18
N ASP A 89 5.76 -10.76 5.50
CA ASP A 89 6.35 -10.25 6.74
C ASP A 89 6.44 -8.73 6.72
N THR A 90 6.82 -8.15 5.58
CA THR A 90 6.85 -6.70 5.39
C THR A 90 5.47 -6.10 5.50
N VAL A 91 4.45 -6.74 4.90
CA VAL A 91 3.06 -6.29 5.01
C VAL A 91 2.60 -6.29 6.46
N ARG A 92 2.88 -7.39 7.18
CA ARG A 92 2.48 -7.51 8.59
C ARG A 92 3.13 -6.44 9.45
N GLU A 93 4.41 -6.19 9.25
CA GLU A 93 5.14 -5.16 10.00
C GLU A 93 4.59 -3.77 9.70
N ALA A 94 4.30 -3.47 8.43
CA ALA A 94 3.76 -2.18 8.03
C ALA A 94 2.38 -1.92 8.66
N ILE A 95 1.51 -2.93 8.67
CA ILE A 95 0.19 -2.79 9.28
C ILE A 95 0.31 -2.64 10.79
N GLY A 96 1.28 -3.32 11.41
CA GLY A 96 1.54 -3.22 12.84
C GLY A 96 1.97 -1.83 13.28
N GLU A 97 2.43 -0.97 12.38
CA GLU A 97 2.78 0.42 12.68
C GLU A 97 1.56 1.34 12.78
N ILE A 98 0.37 0.88 12.38
CA ILE A 98 -0.86 1.66 12.52
C ILE A 98 -1.30 1.64 13.97
N ASP A 99 -1.62 2.80 14.53
CA ASP A 99 -2.15 2.90 15.89
C ASP A 99 -3.52 2.22 15.96
N ASP A 100 -3.63 1.15 16.76
CA ASP A 100 -4.86 0.36 16.87
C ASP A 100 -6.04 1.18 17.37
N ALA A 101 -5.82 2.08 18.32
CA ALA A 101 -6.88 2.93 18.85
C ALA A 101 -7.41 3.89 17.79
N ASP A 102 -6.50 4.50 17.00
CA ASP A 102 -6.90 5.38 15.92
C ASP A 102 -7.61 4.61 14.80
N ALA A 103 -7.12 3.44 14.46
CA ALA A 103 -7.74 2.57 13.46
C ALA A 103 -9.15 2.17 13.88
N PHE A 104 -9.34 1.81 15.15
CA PHE A 104 -10.64 1.45 15.68
C PHE A 104 -11.61 2.65 15.64
N ARG A 105 -11.16 3.83 16.04
CA ARG A 105 -12.00 5.04 15.99
C ARG A 105 -12.45 5.35 14.55
N ARG A 106 -11.54 5.23 13.59
CA ARG A 106 -11.89 5.46 12.17
C ARG A 106 -12.88 4.42 11.66
N MET A 107 -12.66 3.15 11.98
CA MET A 107 -13.61 2.08 11.62
C MET A 107 -14.99 2.37 12.19
N LYS A 108 -15.06 2.68 13.48
CA LYS A 108 -16.32 3.00 14.15
C LYS A 108 -17.03 4.17 13.47
N SER A 109 -16.29 5.23 13.14
CA SER A 109 -16.84 6.40 12.48
C SER A 109 -17.41 6.05 11.09
N VAL A 110 -16.67 5.26 10.31
CA VAL A 110 -17.11 4.80 8.98
C VAL A 110 -18.39 3.98 9.07
N LEU A 111 -18.42 3.02 10.01
CA LEU A 111 -19.58 2.14 10.18
C LEU A 111 -20.80 2.89 10.69
N LEU A 112 -20.62 3.83 11.63
CA LEU A 112 -21.72 4.64 12.14
C LEU A 112 -22.32 5.54 11.05
N ALA A 113 -21.48 6.12 10.20
CA ALA A 113 -21.95 6.94 9.08
C ALA A 113 -22.82 6.11 8.13
N LYS A 114 -22.40 4.88 7.83
CA LYS A 114 -23.17 3.97 6.97
C LYS A 114 -24.45 3.50 7.64
N TRP A 115 -24.40 3.26 8.96
CA TRP A 115 -25.56 2.81 9.74
C TRP A 115 -26.73 3.79 9.67
N LYS A 116 -26.47 5.07 9.57
CA LYS A 116 -27.53 6.08 9.46
C LYS A 116 -28.46 5.84 8.27
N PHE A 117 -27.93 5.23 7.20
CA PHE A 117 -28.70 4.89 6.01
C PHE A 117 -29.33 3.51 6.07
N LEU A 118 -28.89 2.63 6.97
CA LEU A 118 -29.29 1.22 7.00
C LEU A 118 -30.15 0.86 8.19
N ARG A 119 -30.24 1.69 9.23
CA ARG A 119 -30.88 1.34 10.49
C ARG A 119 -32.37 0.99 10.35
N ASP A 120 -33.05 1.57 9.36
CA ASP A 120 -34.48 1.31 9.12
C ASP A 120 -34.71 0.21 8.07
N ASP A 121 -33.65 -0.34 7.50
CA ASP A 121 -33.70 -1.45 6.53
C ASP A 121 -33.82 -2.75 7.32
N PRO A 122 -34.77 -3.66 6.96
CA PRO A 122 -34.90 -4.97 7.64
C PRO A 122 -33.63 -5.79 7.59
N GLN A 123 -32.81 -5.61 6.55
CA GLN A 123 -31.51 -6.29 6.39
C GLN A 123 -30.34 -5.37 6.72
N GLY A 124 -30.57 -4.29 7.46
CA GLY A 124 -29.56 -3.27 7.74
C GLY A 124 -28.30 -3.83 8.40
N ARG A 125 -28.44 -4.73 9.38
CA ARG A 125 -27.29 -5.34 10.06
C ARG A 125 -26.44 -6.16 9.09
N PHE A 126 -27.07 -6.94 8.23
CA PHE A 126 -26.38 -7.76 7.24
C PHE A 126 -25.66 -6.89 6.22
N LYS A 127 -26.32 -5.83 5.75
CA LYS A 127 -25.73 -4.90 4.80
C LYS A 127 -24.55 -4.14 5.42
N LEU A 128 -24.66 -3.78 6.70
CA LEU A 128 -23.55 -3.11 7.41
C LEU A 128 -22.35 -4.04 7.55
N LEU A 129 -22.58 -5.31 7.89
CA LEU A 129 -21.52 -6.31 7.98
C LEU A 129 -20.80 -6.47 6.63
N LYS A 130 -21.57 -6.63 5.55
CA LYS A 130 -21.00 -6.72 4.20
C LYS A 130 -20.19 -5.49 3.83
N PHE A 131 -20.70 -4.31 4.16
CA PHE A 131 -20.00 -3.05 3.93
C PHE A 131 -18.66 -3.03 4.68
N GLY A 132 -18.66 -3.39 5.98
CA GLY A 132 -17.43 -3.43 6.77
C GLY A 132 -16.39 -4.40 6.21
N LEU A 133 -16.83 -5.58 5.79
CA LEU A 133 -15.95 -6.56 5.18
C LEU A 133 -15.38 -6.06 3.84
N SER A 134 -16.18 -5.33 3.05
CA SER A 134 -15.72 -4.75 1.79
C SER A 134 -14.68 -3.65 1.98
N ARG A 135 -14.70 -2.98 3.14
CA ARG A 135 -13.71 -1.97 3.51
C ARG A 135 -12.44 -2.60 4.09
N GLY A 136 -12.42 -3.91 4.28
CA GLY A 136 -11.25 -4.65 4.75
C GLY A 136 -11.16 -4.79 6.27
N TYR A 137 -12.25 -4.54 7.00
CA TYR A 137 -12.28 -4.77 8.44
C TYR A 137 -12.44 -6.26 8.74
N GLU A 138 -11.90 -6.70 9.87
CA GLU A 138 -12.03 -8.08 10.30
C GLU A 138 -13.42 -8.33 10.87
N TYR A 139 -13.92 -9.56 10.71
CA TYR A 139 -15.28 -9.93 11.08
C TYR A 139 -15.56 -9.71 12.58
N ASP A 140 -14.58 -10.01 13.42
CA ASP A 140 -14.72 -10.01 14.88
C ASP A 140 -14.44 -8.65 15.55
N VAL A 141 -14.22 -7.62 14.79
CA VAL A 141 -13.93 -6.27 15.32
C VAL A 141 -15.20 -5.34 15.44
#